data_bcfadf665b72c82b51b2357d20d3e149
#
_entry.id   bcfadf665b72c82b51b2357d20d3e149
#
_cell.length_a   1.000
_cell.length_b   1.000
_cell.length_c   1.000
_cell.angle_alpha   90.00
_cell.angle_beta   90.00
_cell.angle_gamma   90.00
#
_symmetry.space_group_name_H-M   'P 1'
#
loop_
_entity.id
_entity.type
_entity.pdbx_description
1 polymer ?
#
loop_
_entity_poly.entity_id
_entity_poly.type
_entity_poly.pdbx_seq_one_letter_code
_entity_poly.pdbx_strand_id
1 'polypeptide(L)'
;MEILEGLTFDDVLLQPAKSAVLPGQTDTSTRLTANIDLGIPLLSSAMDTVTEHALAIAMAQAGGLGVIHKNLDVERQAEEVRRVKRFEAGMVVNPITMRPDQTLADAYGLMEQHKISGIPVTEGEKGKLIGVLTNRDVRFASDPNQPVKELMTKKLVTVREGVDQEQAKKLLHEHRIEKLLVVDKKNRCVGLITVKDIEKAQKFPNACKDEHGRLRVAAATGVGDDGLERAEALLEAGCDVIVIDTAHGHSEGVLGAVDQVKKISNYAQVLAG
;
A
#
# COMPACT_ATOMS: atom_id res chain seq x y z
N MET A 1 -6.28 47.05 23.69
CA MET A 1 -5.83 46.08 22.67
C MET A 1 -4.56 45.44 23.22
N GLU A 2 -4.57 44.14 23.48
CA GLU A 2 -3.40 43.40 23.93
C GLU A 2 -2.63 42.98 22.69
N ILE A 3 -1.33 43.32 22.63
CA ILE A 3 -0.43 42.93 21.54
C ILE A 3 0.35 41.73 22.05
N LEU A 4 0.16 40.57 21.42
CA LEU A 4 0.90 39.36 21.72
C LEU A 4 2.17 39.32 20.88
N GLU A 5 3.27 38.93 21.51
CA GLU A 5 4.51 38.63 20.80
C GLU A 5 4.40 37.26 20.12
N GLY A 6 4.72 37.19 18.83
CA GLY A 6 4.73 35.96 18.03
C GLY A 6 6.00 35.91 17.21
N LEU A 7 6.79 34.84 17.40
CA LEU A 7 8.03 34.60 16.66
C LEU A 7 7.74 33.73 15.43
N THR A 8 8.44 34.04 14.33
CA THR A 8 8.48 33.18 13.13
C THR A 8 9.84 32.45 13.05
N PHE A 9 9.97 31.51 12.12
CA PHE A 9 11.25 30.84 11.90
C PHE A 9 12.35 31.79 11.42
N ASP A 10 12.01 32.95 10.84
CA ASP A 10 12.98 34.01 10.47
C ASP A 10 13.51 34.73 11.69
N ASP A 11 12.81 34.68 12.82
CA ASP A 11 13.20 35.36 14.07
C ASP A 11 14.08 34.48 14.98
N VAL A 12 14.22 33.17 14.67
CA VAL A 12 14.90 32.24 15.57
C VAL A 12 15.90 31.35 14.82
N LEU A 13 16.95 30.94 15.55
CA LEU A 13 17.98 30.02 15.06
C LEU A 13 18.11 28.81 16.00
N LEU A 14 18.45 27.65 15.42
CA LEU A 14 18.82 26.51 16.22
C LEU A 14 20.15 26.77 16.93
N GLN A 15 20.16 26.68 18.26
CA GLN A 15 21.36 26.81 19.05
C GLN A 15 22.20 25.52 18.97
N PRO A 16 23.47 25.58 18.47
CA PRO A 16 24.34 24.42 18.50
C PRO A 16 24.58 23.91 19.93
N ALA A 17 24.53 22.60 20.10
CA ALA A 17 24.78 21.94 21.37
C ALA A 17 25.85 20.85 21.22
N LYS A 18 26.48 20.45 22.33
CA LYS A 18 27.40 19.30 22.34
C LYS A 18 26.64 18.03 21.92
N SER A 19 27.18 17.33 20.94
CA SER A 19 26.63 16.04 20.47
C SER A 19 27.70 14.95 20.56
N ALA A 20 27.26 13.75 20.94
CA ALA A 20 28.02 12.50 20.85
C ALA A 20 27.53 11.58 19.73
N VAL A 21 26.55 12.03 18.93
CA VAL A 21 25.91 11.26 17.85
C VAL A 21 26.51 11.67 16.53
N LEU A 22 26.99 10.69 15.75
CA LEU A 22 27.45 10.91 14.38
C LEU A 22 26.24 11.01 13.42
N PRO A 23 26.35 11.71 12.28
CA PRO A 23 25.26 11.86 11.32
C PRO A 23 24.62 10.54 10.89
N GLY A 24 25.39 9.50 10.66
CA GLY A 24 24.88 8.15 10.31
C GLY A 24 24.20 7.38 11.45
N GLN A 25 24.25 7.91 12.68
CA GLN A 25 23.61 7.32 13.87
C GLN A 25 22.39 8.13 14.32
N THR A 26 22.02 9.17 13.56
CA THR A 26 20.88 10.03 13.88
C THR A 26 19.59 9.27 13.63
N ASP A 27 18.73 9.22 14.65
CA ASP A 27 17.36 8.74 14.54
C ASP A 27 16.46 9.90 14.09
N THR A 28 15.88 9.77 12.90
CA THR A 28 14.93 10.74 12.32
C THR A 28 13.49 10.30 12.45
N SER A 29 13.22 9.17 13.11
CA SER A 29 11.87 8.68 13.32
C SER A 29 11.02 9.69 14.10
N THR A 30 9.75 9.76 13.76
CA THR A 30 8.80 10.66 14.41
C THR A 30 7.41 10.06 14.42
N ARG A 31 6.60 10.49 15.38
CA ARG A 31 5.20 10.09 15.48
C ARG A 31 4.32 11.09 14.73
N LEU A 32 3.60 10.61 13.71
CA LEU A 32 2.65 11.41 12.97
C LEU A 32 1.28 11.46 13.66
N THR A 33 0.79 10.29 14.08
CA THR A 33 -0.50 10.13 14.79
C THR A 33 -0.32 9.17 15.96
N ALA A 34 -1.38 8.92 16.72
CA ALA A 34 -1.32 7.94 17.83
C ALA A 34 -0.89 6.53 17.36
N ASN A 35 -1.15 6.20 16.08
CA ASN A 35 -0.97 4.84 15.53
C ASN A 35 -0.02 4.77 14.32
N ILE A 36 0.57 5.90 13.92
CA ILE A 36 1.48 5.94 12.75
C ILE A 36 2.78 6.64 13.14
N ASP A 37 3.87 5.89 13.04
CA ASP A 37 5.22 6.40 13.11
C ASP A 37 5.81 6.50 11.70
N LEU A 38 6.65 7.48 11.47
CA LEU A 38 7.40 7.71 10.22
C LEU A 38 8.89 7.50 10.46
N GLY A 39 9.61 6.98 9.48
CA GLY A 39 11.07 6.86 9.51
C GLY A 39 11.78 8.19 9.27
N ILE A 40 11.13 9.12 8.57
CA ILE A 40 11.58 10.51 8.38
C ILE A 40 10.43 11.49 8.61
N PRO A 41 10.66 12.69 9.18
CA PRO A 41 9.60 13.65 9.52
C PRO A 41 9.14 14.48 8.31
N LEU A 42 8.75 13.80 7.21
CA LEU A 42 8.38 14.46 5.96
C LEU A 42 7.03 13.96 5.46
N LEU A 43 6.17 14.90 5.10
CA LEU A 43 4.93 14.69 4.34
C LEU A 43 5.03 15.43 3.01
N SER A 44 4.52 14.87 1.92
CA SER A 44 4.39 15.63 0.68
C SER A 44 3.11 16.46 0.66
N SER A 45 3.16 17.62 0.01
CA SER A 45 2.00 18.51 -0.11
C SER A 45 0.89 17.90 -0.94
N ALA A 46 -0.36 18.14 -0.53
CA ALA A 46 -1.57 17.76 -1.25
C ALA A 46 -1.84 18.71 -2.45
N MET A 47 -0.87 18.87 -3.31
CA MET A 47 -0.91 19.79 -4.46
C MET A 47 -1.06 19.01 -5.76
N ASP A 48 -1.91 19.55 -6.65
CA ASP A 48 -2.01 19.09 -8.03
C ASP A 48 -0.62 19.14 -8.71
N THR A 49 -0.36 18.17 -9.58
CA THR A 49 0.93 17.96 -10.26
C THR A 49 2.13 17.68 -9.35
N VAL A 50 1.95 17.61 -8.04
CA VAL A 50 2.99 17.29 -7.05
C VAL A 50 2.79 15.89 -6.49
N THR A 51 1.67 15.63 -5.81
CA THR A 51 1.47 14.35 -5.13
C THR A 51 0.32 13.54 -5.72
N GLU A 52 0.68 12.61 -6.56
CA GLU A 52 -0.13 11.47 -7.00
C GLU A 52 0.54 10.17 -6.54
N HIS A 53 0.06 8.99 -6.99
CA HIS A 53 0.60 7.70 -6.55
C HIS A 53 2.13 7.58 -6.67
N ALA A 54 2.74 8.14 -7.73
CA ALA A 54 4.18 7.99 -7.96
C ALA A 54 5.03 8.64 -6.85
N LEU A 55 4.73 9.89 -6.48
CA LEU A 55 5.41 10.54 -5.37
C LEU A 55 4.99 9.97 -4.02
N ALA A 56 3.72 9.60 -3.83
CA ALA A 56 3.26 8.98 -2.60
C ALA A 56 4.00 7.65 -2.31
N ILE A 57 4.25 6.84 -3.34
CA ILE A 57 5.08 5.62 -3.25
C ILE A 57 6.52 5.99 -2.83
N ALA A 58 7.15 6.94 -3.52
CA ALA A 58 8.53 7.34 -3.23
C ALA A 58 8.69 7.87 -1.80
N MET A 59 7.73 8.69 -1.34
CA MET A 59 7.68 9.21 0.03
C MET A 59 7.57 8.09 1.06
N ALA A 60 6.63 7.15 0.86
CA ALA A 60 6.46 6.03 1.77
C ALA A 60 7.69 5.11 1.79
N GLN A 61 8.33 4.85 0.64
CA GLN A 61 9.58 4.09 0.56
C GLN A 61 10.74 4.76 1.31
N ALA A 62 10.81 6.08 1.27
CA ALA A 62 11.81 6.85 2.02
C ALA A 62 11.54 6.90 3.53
N GLY A 63 10.36 6.45 3.98
CA GLY A 63 9.96 6.48 5.39
C GLY A 63 9.05 7.65 5.78
N GLY A 64 8.68 8.51 4.83
CA GLY A 64 7.70 9.59 4.99
C GLY A 64 6.30 9.15 4.60
N LEU A 65 5.42 10.11 4.28
CA LEU A 65 4.05 9.84 3.84
C LEU A 65 3.64 10.82 2.73
N GLY A 66 3.08 10.28 1.64
CA GLY A 66 2.52 11.07 0.55
C GLY A 66 1.06 11.42 0.81
N VAL A 67 0.66 12.67 0.53
CA VAL A 67 -0.72 13.14 0.63
C VAL A 67 -1.26 13.40 -0.77
N ILE A 68 -2.10 12.52 -1.29
CA ILE A 68 -2.69 12.64 -2.63
C ILE A 68 -3.68 13.81 -2.65
N HIS A 69 -3.53 14.71 -3.65
CA HIS A 69 -4.34 15.92 -3.77
C HIS A 69 -5.80 15.62 -4.14
N LYS A 70 -6.71 16.56 -3.81
CA LYS A 70 -8.16 16.47 -4.05
C LYS A 70 -8.64 17.07 -5.38
N ASN A 71 -7.74 17.64 -6.20
CA ASN A 71 -8.07 18.18 -7.53
C ASN A 71 -8.21 17.05 -8.56
N LEU A 72 -8.98 16.02 -8.22
CA LEU A 72 -9.37 14.85 -8.98
C LEU A 72 -10.83 14.55 -8.68
N ASP A 73 -11.53 13.88 -9.57
CA ASP A 73 -12.78 13.26 -9.18
C ASP A 73 -12.54 12.18 -8.11
N VAL A 74 -13.61 11.85 -7.36
CA VAL A 74 -13.52 10.97 -6.20
C VAL A 74 -12.93 9.60 -6.57
N GLU A 75 -13.40 9.02 -7.67
CA GLU A 75 -12.96 7.67 -8.10
C GLU A 75 -11.51 7.65 -8.59
N ARG A 76 -11.07 8.69 -9.30
CA ARG A 76 -9.66 8.81 -9.72
C ARG A 76 -8.74 8.97 -8.52
N GLN A 77 -9.10 9.77 -7.54
CA GLN A 77 -8.31 9.91 -6.32
C GLN A 77 -8.25 8.59 -5.53
N ALA A 78 -9.37 7.88 -5.41
CA ALA A 78 -9.43 6.56 -4.79
C ALA A 78 -8.56 5.53 -5.55
N GLU A 79 -8.53 5.59 -6.89
CA GLU A 79 -7.64 4.72 -7.69
C GLU A 79 -6.16 5.05 -7.46
N GLU A 80 -5.78 6.32 -7.29
CA GLU A 80 -4.42 6.71 -6.90
C GLU A 80 -4.03 6.09 -5.55
N VAL A 81 -4.92 6.10 -4.56
CA VAL A 81 -4.74 5.41 -3.27
C VAL A 81 -4.54 3.90 -3.49
N ARG A 82 -5.42 3.25 -4.26
CA ARG A 82 -5.31 1.81 -4.55
C ARG A 82 -3.99 1.44 -5.23
N ARG A 83 -3.46 2.31 -6.09
CA ARG A 83 -2.15 2.12 -6.74
C ARG A 83 -1.02 2.09 -5.72
N VAL A 84 -1.02 3.01 -4.75
CA VAL A 84 -0.02 3.01 -3.66
C VAL A 84 -0.14 1.73 -2.83
N LYS A 85 -1.36 1.38 -2.42
CA LYS A 85 -1.59 0.19 -1.57
C LYS A 85 -1.22 -1.13 -2.26
N ARG A 86 -1.32 -1.19 -3.59
CA ARG A 86 -0.92 -2.36 -4.40
C ARG A 86 0.57 -2.43 -4.70
N PHE A 87 1.31 -1.32 -4.55
CA PHE A 87 2.66 -1.21 -5.08
C PHE A 87 3.69 -2.09 -4.35
N GLU A 88 3.64 -2.22 -3.06
CA GLU A 88 4.58 -3.02 -2.24
C GLU A 88 3.86 -3.70 -1.07
N ALA A 89 2.90 -4.51 -1.39
CA ALA A 89 2.46 -5.48 -0.40
C ALA A 89 3.58 -6.53 -0.32
N GLY A 90 4.41 -6.55 0.72
CA GLY A 90 5.47 -7.56 0.91
C GLY A 90 4.95 -9.00 0.79
N MET A 91 3.65 -9.15 0.93
CA MET A 91 2.82 -10.27 0.50
C MET A 91 1.59 -9.68 -0.21
N VAL A 92 1.34 -10.07 -1.44
CA VAL A 92 0.06 -9.74 -2.10
C VAL A 92 -1.04 -10.47 -1.35
N VAL A 93 -1.85 -9.74 -0.59
CA VAL A 93 -3.00 -10.31 0.14
C VAL A 93 -4.17 -10.49 -0.82
N ASN A 94 -4.87 -11.63 -0.73
CA ASN A 94 -5.97 -12.01 -1.61
C ASN A 94 -5.59 -11.87 -3.10
N PRO A 95 -4.58 -12.62 -3.58
CA PRO A 95 -4.14 -12.53 -4.97
C PRO A 95 -5.29 -12.89 -5.91
N ILE A 96 -5.24 -12.32 -7.11
CA ILE A 96 -6.17 -12.71 -8.19
C ILE A 96 -5.95 -14.19 -8.45
N THR A 97 -7.04 -14.95 -8.43
CA THR A 97 -7.05 -16.38 -8.69
C THR A 97 -7.87 -16.71 -9.94
N MET A 98 -7.63 -17.86 -10.52
CA MET A 98 -8.44 -18.37 -11.63
C MET A 98 -8.85 -19.81 -11.40
N ARG A 99 -9.88 -20.27 -12.12
CA ARG A 99 -10.36 -21.64 -12.06
C ARG A 99 -9.63 -22.52 -13.06
N PRO A 100 -9.54 -23.83 -12.80
CA PRO A 100 -8.83 -24.77 -13.66
C PRO A 100 -9.47 -24.98 -15.04
N ASP A 101 -10.77 -24.69 -15.17
CA ASP A 101 -11.56 -24.79 -16.40
C ASP A 101 -11.50 -23.53 -17.30
N GLN A 102 -10.97 -22.43 -16.79
CA GLN A 102 -10.74 -21.22 -17.59
C GLN A 102 -9.64 -21.45 -18.63
N THR A 103 -9.66 -20.62 -19.67
CA THR A 103 -8.81 -20.79 -20.85
C THR A 103 -7.49 -20.02 -20.75
N LEU A 104 -6.57 -20.34 -21.65
CA LEU A 104 -5.31 -19.59 -21.81
C LEU A 104 -5.60 -18.12 -22.17
N ALA A 105 -6.61 -17.85 -23.01
CA ALA A 105 -7.03 -16.49 -23.36
C ALA A 105 -7.46 -15.70 -22.12
N ASP A 106 -8.26 -16.32 -21.23
CA ASP A 106 -8.67 -15.70 -19.95
C ASP A 106 -7.45 -15.37 -19.09
N ALA A 107 -6.47 -16.28 -19.03
CA ALA A 107 -5.25 -16.09 -18.27
C ALA A 107 -4.43 -14.90 -18.79
N TYR A 108 -4.26 -14.76 -20.10
CA TYR A 108 -3.59 -13.62 -20.70
C TYR A 108 -4.33 -12.32 -20.42
N GLY A 109 -5.66 -12.31 -20.55
CA GLY A 109 -6.49 -11.14 -20.21
C GLY A 109 -6.28 -10.68 -18.77
N LEU A 110 -6.31 -11.60 -17.80
CA LEU A 110 -6.04 -11.30 -16.39
C LEU A 110 -4.61 -10.80 -16.15
N MET A 111 -3.61 -11.44 -16.79
CA MET A 111 -2.20 -11.04 -16.65
C MET A 111 -1.96 -9.63 -17.19
N GLU A 112 -2.55 -9.28 -18.33
CA GLU A 112 -2.43 -7.96 -18.96
C GLU A 112 -3.18 -6.88 -18.18
N GLN A 113 -4.45 -7.14 -17.84
CA GLN A 113 -5.30 -6.20 -17.10
C GLN A 113 -4.69 -5.83 -15.74
N HIS A 114 -4.14 -6.81 -15.03
CA HIS A 114 -3.62 -6.61 -13.68
C HIS A 114 -2.09 -6.49 -13.61
N LYS A 115 -1.39 -6.54 -14.75
CA LYS A 115 0.08 -6.48 -14.88
C LYS A 115 0.79 -7.50 -13.98
N ILE A 116 0.25 -8.71 -13.92
CA ILE A 116 0.78 -9.82 -13.12
C ILE A 116 1.39 -10.90 -14.01
N SER A 117 2.41 -11.59 -13.50
CA SER A 117 3.17 -12.64 -14.21
C SER A 117 2.91 -14.04 -13.69
N GLY A 118 1.86 -14.22 -12.90
CA GLY A 118 1.45 -15.52 -12.41
C GLY A 118 0.20 -15.44 -11.57
N ILE A 119 -0.66 -16.45 -11.72
CA ILE A 119 -1.99 -16.50 -11.13
C ILE A 119 -2.14 -17.84 -10.39
N PRO A 120 -2.45 -17.84 -9.09
CA PRO A 120 -2.84 -19.04 -8.37
C PRO A 120 -4.12 -19.64 -8.96
N VAL A 121 -4.16 -20.96 -9.11
CA VAL A 121 -5.33 -21.70 -9.61
C VAL A 121 -6.01 -22.39 -8.45
N THR A 122 -7.31 -22.16 -8.30
CA THR A 122 -8.13 -22.63 -7.16
C THR A 122 -9.36 -23.37 -7.58
N GLU A 123 -9.84 -24.28 -6.74
CA GLU A 123 -11.14 -24.97 -6.90
C GLU A 123 -12.27 -23.98 -6.57
N GLY A 124 -12.77 -23.23 -7.57
CA GLY A 124 -13.78 -22.18 -7.39
C GLY A 124 -13.22 -20.87 -6.84
N GLU A 125 -14.09 -19.89 -6.67
CA GLU A 125 -13.74 -18.61 -6.06
C GLU A 125 -13.34 -18.80 -4.58
N LYS A 126 -12.12 -18.37 -4.23
CA LYS A 126 -11.56 -18.55 -2.87
C LYS A 126 -11.51 -20.01 -2.39
N GLY A 127 -11.47 -20.95 -3.32
CA GLY A 127 -11.39 -22.38 -3.04
C GLY A 127 -9.96 -22.84 -2.65
N LYS A 128 -9.80 -24.16 -2.58
CA LYS A 128 -8.52 -24.80 -2.30
C LYS A 128 -7.53 -24.54 -3.43
N LEU A 129 -6.29 -24.20 -3.07
CA LEU A 129 -5.20 -24.03 -4.02
C LEU A 129 -4.82 -25.36 -4.66
N ILE A 130 -4.82 -25.45 -6.00
CA ILE A 130 -4.50 -26.67 -6.77
C ILE A 130 -3.39 -26.49 -7.77
N GLY A 131 -3.00 -25.27 -8.10
CA GLY A 131 -1.97 -24.98 -9.08
C GLY A 131 -1.54 -23.54 -9.07
N VAL A 132 -0.53 -23.24 -9.87
CA VAL A 132 -0.12 -21.88 -10.24
C VAL A 132 0.17 -21.83 -11.73
N LEU A 133 -0.29 -20.79 -12.41
CA LEU A 133 0.01 -20.51 -13.80
C LEU A 133 0.93 -19.30 -13.87
N THR A 134 2.07 -19.44 -14.54
CA THR A 134 3.07 -18.36 -14.67
C THR A 134 3.40 -18.11 -16.13
N ASN A 135 4.05 -16.96 -16.43
CA ASN A 135 4.55 -16.68 -17.79
C ASN A 135 5.46 -17.79 -18.34
N ARG A 136 6.11 -18.57 -17.49
CA ARG A 136 6.93 -19.71 -17.91
C ARG A 136 6.08 -20.85 -18.45
N ASP A 137 4.97 -21.13 -17.79
CA ASP A 137 4.06 -22.22 -18.15
C ASP A 137 3.33 -21.96 -19.48
N VAL A 138 3.02 -20.69 -19.78
CA VAL A 138 2.27 -20.29 -20.99
C VAL A 138 3.15 -19.84 -22.16
N ARG A 139 4.46 -19.71 -21.97
CA ARG A 139 5.39 -19.12 -22.96
C ARG A 139 5.29 -19.71 -24.37
N PHE A 140 5.04 -21.01 -24.48
CA PHE A 140 4.99 -21.75 -25.73
C PHE A 140 3.61 -22.35 -26.03
N ALA A 141 2.60 -22.02 -25.20
CA ALA A 141 1.24 -22.45 -25.44
C ALA A 141 0.63 -21.60 -26.58
N SER A 142 0.07 -22.26 -27.57
CA SER A 142 -0.45 -21.63 -28.80
C SER A 142 -1.98 -21.72 -28.95
N ASP A 143 -2.64 -22.61 -28.23
CA ASP A 143 -4.11 -22.75 -28.29
C ASP A 143 -4.77 -21.86 -27.23
N PRO A 144 -5.45 -20.75 -27.66
CA PRO A 144 -6.11 -19.84 -26.72
C PRO A 144 -7.25 -20.49 -25.92
N ASN A 145 -7.82 -21.60 -26.40
CA ASN A 145 -8.90 -22.31 -25.72
C ASN A 145 -8.39 -23.42 -24.79
N GLN A 146 -7.07 -23.65 -24.70
CA GLN A 146 -6.51 -24.68 -23.84
C GLN A 146 -6.86 -24.41 -22.37
N PRO A 147 -7.42 -25.40 -21.64
CA PRO A 147 -7.75 -25.23 -20.22
C PRO A 147 -6.49 -25.05 -19.35
N VAL A 148 -6.57 -24.12 -18.40
CA VAL A 148 -5.46 -23.80 -17.48
C VAL A 148 -4.96 -25.00 -16.69
N LYS A 149 -5.83 -25.95 -16.34
CA LYS A 149 -5.48 -27.20 -15.62
C LYS A 149 -4.42 -28.05 -16.33
N GLU A 150 -4.29 -27.90 -17.65
CA GLU A 150 -3.29 -28.62 -18.46
C GLU A 150 -1.94 -27.92 -18.47
N LEU A 151 -1.92 -26.60 -18.31
CA LEU A 151 -0.75 -25.76 -18.35
C LEU A 151 -0.15 -25.49 -16.97
N MET A 152 -0.98 -25.45 -15.92
CA MET A 152 -0.57 -25.04 -14.59
C MET A 152 0.47 -25.98 -13.96
N THR A 153 1.39 -25.42 -13.21
CA THR A 153 2.27 -26.17 -12.32
C THR A 153 1.50 -26.67 -11.09
N LYS A 154 1.46 -27.99 -10.88
CA LYS A 154 0.74 -28.66 -9.79
C LYS A 154 1.58 -28.91 -8.54
N LYS A 155 2.91 -29.05 -8.71
CA LYS A 155 3.83 -29.25 -7.59
C LYS A 155 4.14 -27.88 -6.98
N LEU A 156 3.39 -27.52 -5.93
CA LEU A 156 3.46 -26.21 -5.31
C LEU A 156 4.38 -26.22 -4.09
N VAL A 157 5.11 -25.11 -3.90
CA VAL A 157 5.78 -24.77 -2.65
C VAL A 157 4.90 -23.73 -1.98
N THR A 158 4.41 -24.05 -0.78
CA THR A 158 3.49 -23.18 -0.02
C THR A 158 4.01 -22.95 1.38
N VAL A 159 3.61 -21.82 1.96
CA VAL A 159 3.87 -21.48 3.37
C VAL A 159 2.58 -21.04 4.05
N ARG A 160 2.59 -21.00 5.37
CA ARG A 160 1.46 -20.50 6.16
C ARG A 160 1.57 -18.98 6.34
N GLU A 161 0.45 -18.34 6.66
CA GLU A 161 0.43 -16.95 7.11
C GLU A 161 1.41 -16.73 8.26
N GLY A 162 2.07 -15.56 8.27
CA GLY A 162 3.07 -15.20 9.28
C GLY A 162 4.47 -15.78 9.01
N VAL A 163 4.73 -16.33 7.80
CA VAL A 163 6.08 -16.76 7.44
C VAL A 163 7.07 -15.60 7.54
N ASP A 164 8.21 -15.87 8.17
CA ASP A 164 9.32 -14.93 8.24
C ASP A 164 9.96 -14.68 6.86
N GLN A 165 10.42 -13.46 6.63
CA GLN A 165 10.98 -13.03 5.35
C GLN A 165 12.24 -13.81 4.96
N GLU A 166 13.11 -14.14 5.91
CA GLU A 166 14.31 -14.94 5.66
C GLU A 166 13.95 -16.38 5.30
N GLN A 167 12.94 -16.95 5.93
CA GLN A 167 12.42 -18.27 5.58
C GLN A 167 11.80 -18.27 4.18
N ALA A 168 11.02 -17.24 3.82
CA ALA A 168 10.46 -17.09 2.50
C ALA A 168 11.55 -16.99 1.44
N LYS A 169 12.59 -16.19 1.67
CA LYS A 169 13.76 -16.04 0.80
C LYS A 169 14.50 -17.37 0.59
N LYS A 170 14.72 -18.12 1.68
CA LYS A 170 15.36 -19.44 1.63
C LYS A 170 14.58 -20.41 0.74
N LEU A 171 13.25 -20.49 0.91
CA LEU A 171 12.41 -21.38 0.10
C LEU A 171 12.36 -20.97 -1.37
N LEU A 172 12.28 -19.67 -1.69
CA LEU A 172 12.35 -19.17 -3.06
C LEU A 172 13.65 -19.58 -3.74
N HIS A 173 14.79 -19.43 -3.02
CA HIS A 173 16.11 -19.81 -3.53
C HIS A 173 16.29 -21.31 -3.66
N GLU A 174 15.96 -22.11 -2.64
CA GLU A 174 16.12 -23.57 -2.60
C GLU A 174 15.31 -24.25 -3.72
N HIS A 175 14.08 -23.81 -3.93
CA HIS A 175 13.19 -24.34 -4.95
C HIS A 175 13.33 -23.67 -6.32
N ARG A 176 14.17 -22.62 -6.45
CA ARG A 176 14.39 -21.82 -7.67
C ARG A 176 13.08 -21.30 -8.27
N ILE A 177 12.20 -20.82 -7.40
CA ILE A 177 10.91 -20.24 -7.75
C ILE A 177 10.91 -18.73 -7.50
N GLU A 178 10.12 -17.99 -8.28
CA GLU A 178 9.98 -16.54 -8.15
C GLU A 178 8.79 -16.13 -7.30
N LYS A 179 7.88 -17.07 -7.03
CA LYS A 179 6.63 -16.85 -6.32
C LYS A 179 6.39 -17.94 -5.29
N LEU A 180 6.12 -17.53 -4.06
CA LEU A 180 5.81 -18.40 -2.95
C LEU A 180 4.34 -18.16 -2.54
N LEU A 181 3.54 -19.22 -2.57
CA LEU A 181 2.12 -19.15 -2.28
C LEU A 181 1.88 -19.26 -0.78
N VAL A 182 1.10 -18.34 -0.24
CA VAL A 182 0.70 -18.36 1.18
C VAL A 182 -0.70 -18.91 1.30
N VAL A 183 -0.86 -19.90 2.18
CA VAL A 183 -2.13 -20.60 2.37
C VAL A 183 -2.60 -20.56 3.82
N ASP A 184 -3.91 -20.57 4.00
CA ASP A 184 -4.56 -20.69 5.31
C ASP A 184 -4.59 -22.17 5.79
N LYS A 185 -5.20 -22.38 6.97
CA LYS A 185 -5.37 -23.72 7.56
C LYS A 185 -6.20 -24.70 6.70
N LYS A 186 -7.04 -24.17 5.78
CA LYS A 186 -7.87 -24.93 4.86
C LYS A 186 -7.22 -25.08 3.47
N ASN A 187 -5.95 -24.70 3.32
CA ASN A 187 -5.19 -24.71 2.07
C ASN A 187 -5.78 -23.80 0.97
N ARG A 188 -6.44 -22.72 1.36
CA ARG A 188 -6.90 -21.66 0.44
C ARG A 188 -5.77 -20.66 0.24
N CYS A 189 -5.60 -20.16 -0.98
CA CYS A 189 -4.61 -19.15 -1.27
C CYS A 189 -5.04 -17.80 -0.66
N VAL A 190 -4.27 -17.33 0.31
CA VAL A 190 -4.52 -16.04 1.01
C VAL A 190 -3.46 -15.01 0.70
N GLY A 191 -2.35 -15.43 0.11
CA GLY A 191 -1.27 -14.51 -0.23
C GLY A 191 -0.29 -15.07 -1.26
N LEU A 192 0.54 -14.17 -1.77
CA LEU A 192 1.63 -14.43 -2.70
C LEU A 192 2.82 -13.55 -2.34
N ILE A 193 4.00 -14.15 -2.15
CA ILE A 193 5.27 -13.46 -1.92
C ILE A 193 6.15 -13.67 -3.15
N THR A 194 6.77 -12.60 -3.65
CA THR A 194 7.70 -12.68 -4.78
C THR A 194 9.12 -12.29 -4.38
N VAL A 195 10.10 -12.72 -5.19
CA VAL A 195 11.51 -12.30 -5.02
C VAL A 195 11.62 -10.77 -5.02
N LYS A 196 10.85 -10.09 -5.91
CA LYS A 196 10.83 -8.63 -5.99
C LYS A 196 10.37 -7.96 -4.71
N ASP A 197 9.40 -8.55 -3.99
CA ASP A 197 8.90 -8.00 -2.73
C ASP A 197 9.98 -8.07 -1.64
N ILE A 198 10.76 -9.14 -1.62
CA ILE A 198 11.87 -9.30 -0.68
C ILE A 198 13.02 -8.33 -1.00
N GLU A 199 13.40 -8.21 -2.28
CA GLU A 199 14.45 -7.26 -2.72
C GLU A 199 14.08 -5.81 -2.38
N LYS A 200 12.82 -5.42 -2.60
CA LYS A 200 12.32 -4.09 -2.26
C LYS A 200 12.32 -3.84 -0.75
N ALA A 201 11.94 -4.82 0.06
CA ALA A 201 11.98 -4.69 1.51
C ALA A 201 13.41 -4.48 2.03
N GLN A 202 14.40 -5.11 1.41
CA GLN A 202 15.82 -4.89 1.73
C GLN A 202 16.32 -3.52 1.28
N LYS A 203 15.83 -3.03 0.12
CA LYS A 203 16.22 -1.71 -0.43
C LYS A 203 15.64 -0.55 0.38
N PHE A 204 14.46 -0.71 0.96
CA PHE A 204 13.74 0.32 1.70
C PHE A 204 13.38 -0.14 3.12
N PRO A 205 14.39 -0.33 4.01
CA PRO A 205 14.17 -0.87 5.35
C PRO A 205 13.30 0.04 6.24
N ASN A 206 13.34 1.36 5.99
CA ASN A 206 12.60 2.37 6.75
C ASN A 206 11.25 2.73 6.12
N ALA A 207 10.79 2.00 5.10
CA ALA A 207 9.55 2.32 4.42
C ALA A 207 8.36 2.35 5.39
N CYS A 208 7.53 3.39 5.24
CA CYS A 208 6.31 3.57 6.03
C CYS A 208 5.25 2.57 5.55
N LYS A 209 5.04 1.51 6.33
CA LYS A 209 4.14 0.39 5.99
C LYS A 209 3.07 0.18 7.06
N ASP A 210 1.94 -0.36 6.63
CA ASP A 210 0.88 -0.83 7.52
C ASP A 210 1.19 -2.24 8.06
N GLU A 211 0.33 -2.75 8.95
CA GLU A 211 0.44 -4.08 9.56
C GLU A 211 0.39 -5.25 8.55
N HIS A 212 -0.10 -4.98 7.33
CA HIS A 212 -0.11 -5.95 6.22
C HIS A 212 1.11 -5.81 5.29
N GLY A 213 2.08 -4.96 5.64
CA GLY A 213 3.29 -4.71 4.86
C GLY A 213 3.07 -3.84 3.61
N ARG A 214 1.89 -3.20 3.45
CA ARG A 214 1.58 -2.30 2.34
C ARG A 214 2.05 -0.88 2.66
N LEU A 215 2.50 -0.14 1.65
CA LEU A 215 2.85 1.26 1.83
C LEU A 215 1.68 2.07 2.37
N ARG A 216 1.95 2.96 3.34
CA ARG A 216 0.95 3.90 3.84
C ARG A 216 0.80 5.08 2.90
N VAL A 217 -0.42 5.60 2.84
CA VAL A 217 -0.78 6.74 2.01
C VAL A 217 -1.82 7.60 2.71
N ALA A 218 -1.67 8.91 2.56
CA ALA A 218 -2.68 9.89 2.95
C ALA A 218 -3.36 10.46 1.70
N ALA A 219 -4.57 10.98 1.87
CA ALA A 219 -5.27 11.69 0.81
C ALA A 219 -6.09 12.85 1.36
N ALA A 220 -6.12 13.95 0.60
CA ALA A 220 -6.80 15.16 0.98
C ALA A 220 -8.30 15.10 0.64
N THR A 221 -9.10 15.68 1.52
CA THR A 221 -10.52 15.96 1.32
C THR A 221 -10.85 17.39 1.75
N GLY A 222 -12.07 17.84 1.48
CA GLY A 222 -12.61 19.11 1.98
C GLY A 222 -13.55 18.91 3.18
N VAL A 223 -14.34 19.93 3.42
CA VAL A 223 -15.44 19.94 4.41
C VAL A 223 -16.79 19.75 3.72
N GLY A 224 -17.86 19.49 4.49
CA GLY A 224 -19.23 19.32 3.99
C GLY A 224 -19.49 17.94 3.39
N ASP A 225 -20.67 17.78 2.79
CA ASP A 225 -21.15 16.47 2.30
C ASP A 225 -20.25 15.89 1.20
N ASP A 226 -19.82 16.70 0.25
CA ASP A 226 -18.88 16.28 -0.82
C ASP A 226 -17.54 15.81 -0.26
N GLY A 227 -17.07 16.49 0.81
CA GLY A 227 -15.85 16.11 1.52
C GLY A 227 -15.99 14.77 2.25
N LEU A 228 -17.16 14.52 2.81
CA LEU A 228 -17.48 13.29 3.52
C LEU A 228 -17.58 12.10 2.55
N GLU A 229 -18.32 12.24 1.44
CA GLU A 229 -18.41 11.22 0.38
C GLU A 229 -17.03 10.83 -0.15
N ARG A 230 -16.18 11.83 -0.38
CA ARG A 230 -14.78 11.61 -0.79
C ARG A 230 -14.00 10.84 0.26
N ALA A 231 -14.14 11.20 1.54
CA ALA A 231 -13.45 10.51 2.63
C ALA A 231 -13.87 9.03 2.74
N GLU A 232 -15.15 8.73 2.55
CA GLU A 232 -15.68 7.35 2.51
C GLU A 232 -15.01 6.54 1.39
N ALA A 233 -15.02 7.05 0.17
CA ALA A 233 -14.39 6.39 -0.98
C ALA A 233 -12.88 6.17 -0.80
N LEU A 234 -12.19 7.14 -0.19
CA LEU A 234 -10.76 7.04 0.11
C LEU A 234 -10.47 5.96 1.18
N LEU A 235 -11.29 5.88 2.21
CA LEU A 235 -11.19 4.84 3.25
C LEU A 235 -11.48 3.46 2.69
N GLU A 236 -12.48 3.30 1.82
CA GLU A 236 -12.76 2.06 1.10
C GLU A 236 -11.60 1.65 0.18
N ALA A 237 -10.90 2.62 -0.42
CA ALA A 237 -9.69 2.37 -1.20
C ALA A 237 -8.48 1.95 -0.34
N GLY A 238 -8.58 2.04 1.00
CA GLY A 238 -7.54 1.66 1.95
C GLY A 238 -6.61 2.80 2.35
N CYS A 239 -7.05 4.07 2.24
CA CYS A 239 -6.29 5.22 2.71
C CYS A 239 -6.03 5.13 4.22
N ASP A 240 -4.80 5.38 4.65
CA ASP A 240 -4.41 5.28 6.06
C ASP A 240 -4.69 6.58 6.85
N VAL A 241 -4.61 7.72 6.17
CA VAL A 241 -4.78 9.05 6.78
C VAL A 241 -5.65 9.93 5.88
N ILE A 242 -6.73 10.44 6.41
CA ILE A 242 -7.53 11.48 5.76
C ILE A 242 -7.01 12.85 6.18
N VAL A 243 -6.69 13.69 5.21
CA VAL A 243 -6.25 15.08 5.47
C VAL A 243 -7.39 16.02 5.08
N ILE A 244 -7.96 16.70 6.07
CA ILE A 244 -8.97 17.74 5.84
C ILE A 244 -8.21 19.03 5.53
N ASP A 245 -8.09 19.32 4.24
CA ASP A 245 -7.25 20.38 3.70
C ASP A 245 -8.09 21.61 3.34
N THR A 246 -7.92 22.69 4.11
CA THR A 246 -8.64 23.95 3.97
C THR A 246 -7.73 25.16 4.19
N ALA A 247 -8.24 26.36 3.91
CA ALA A 247 -7.49 27.60 4.15
C ALA A 247 -7.35 27.95 5.64
N HIS A 248 -8.18 27.37 6.52
CA HIS A 248 -8.17 27.63 7.96
C HIS A 248 -8.58 26.39 8.75
N GLY A 249 -7.58 25.64 9.21
CA GLY A 249 -7.75 24.34 9.85
C GLY A 249 -8.51 24.36 11.18
N HIS A 250 -8.63 25.51 11.84
CA HIS A 250 -9.36 25.66 13.10
C HIS A 250 -10.73 26.31 12.91
N SER A 251 -11.44 25.98 11.83
CA SER A 251 -12.81 26.40 11.59
C SER A 251 -13.83 25.37 12.09
N GLU A 252 -15.06 25.79 12.39
CA GLU A 252 -16.15 24.88 12.81
C GLU A 252 -16.42 23.79 11.76
N GLY A 253 -16.34 24.14 10.46
CA GLY A 253 -16.50 23.18 9.38
C GLY A 253 -15.46 22.07 9.40
N VAL A 254 -14.20 22.39 9.71
CA VAL A 254 -13.11 21.40 9.84
C VAL A 254 -13.33 20.51 11.06
N LEU A 255 -13.68 21.08 12.21
CA LEU A 255 -13.98 20.31 13.42
C LEU A 255 -15.14 19.34 13.20
N GLY A 256 -16.21 19.80 12.55
CA GLY A 256 -17.36 18.97 12.17
C GLY A 256 -16.98 17.85 11.20
N ALA A 257 -16.13 18.13 10.21
CA ALA A 257 -15.64 17.11 9.27
C ALA A 257 -14.77 16.04 9.96
N VAL A 258 -13.90 16.42 10.91
CA VAL A 258 -13.14 15.46 11.73
C VAL A 258 -14.10 14.51 12.46
N ASP A 259 -15.13 15.05 13.13
CA ASP A 259 -16.10 14.23 13.86
C ASP A 259 -16.89 13.29 12.94
N GLN A 260 -17.23 13.73 11.73
CA GLN A 260 -17.94 12.91 10.73
C GLN A 260 -17.05 11.77 10.22
N VAL A 261 -15.80 12.05 9.81
CA VAL A 261 -14.86 11.03 9.35
C VAL A 261 -14.59 10.00 10.46
N LYS A 262 -14.45 10.44 11.71
CA LYS A 262 -14.27 9.53 12.85
C LYS A 262 -15.49 8.64 13.11
N LYS A 263 -16.70 9.04 12.75
CA LYS A 263 -17.91 8.21 12.83
C LYS A 263 -17.95 7.13 11.74
N ILE A 264 -17.39 7.42 10.55
CA ILE A 264 -17.27 6.41 9.48
C ILE A 264 -16.31 5.29 9.89
N SER A 265 -15.16 5.65 10.48
CA SER A 265 -14.14 4.68 10.85
C SER A 265 -13.38 5.11 12.11
N ASN A 266 -13.46 4.30 13.16
CA ASN A 266 -12.68 4.50 14.38
C ASN A 266 -11.17 4.30 14.16
N TYR A 267 -10.78 3.62 13.09
CA TYR A 267 -9.38 3.35 12.74
C TYR A 267 -8.76 4.43 11.87
N ALA A 268 -9.57 5.22 11.15
CA ALA A 268 -9.09 6.30 10.31
C ALA A 268 -8.27 7.30 11.12
N GLN A 269 -7.04 7.56 10.67
CA GLN A 269 -6.26 8.67 11.19
C GLN A 269 -6.67 9.93 10.43
N VAL A 270 -6.81 11.05 11.14
CA VAL A 270 -7.26 12.33 10.54
C VAL A 270 -6.25 13.40 10.89
N LEU A 271 -5.81 14.13 9.89
CA LEU A 271 -5.08 15.39 10.03
C LEU A 271 -6.00 16.53 9.59
N ALA A 272 -6.07 17.56 10.37
CA ALA A 272 -6.85 18.76 10.09
C ALA A 272 -5.93 19.96 9.88
N GLY A 273 -6.09 20.65 8.71
CA GLY A 273 -5.23 21.77 8.36
C GLY A 273 -5.85 22.72 7.34
#